data_cb3ba58d59d496c948027feb5332f983
#
_entry.id   cb3ba58d59d496c948027feb5332f983
#
_cell.length_a   1.000
_cell.length_b   1.000
_cell.length_c   1.000
_cell.angle_alpha   90.00
_cell.angle_beta   90.00
_cell.angle_gamma   90.00
#
_symmetry.space_group_name_H-M   'P 1'
#
loop_
_entity.id
_entity.type
_entity.pdbx_description
1 polymer ?
#
loop_
_entity_poly.entity_id
_entity_poly.type
_entity_poly.pdbx_seq_one_letter_code
_entity_poly.pdbx_strand_id
1 'polypeptide(L)'
;VPGGDVDAIVREAQGFLGAESVEDRKRGMFGYRASVDLGGYGLVAYGGEAQRGTVLVSINGEGCRRIANFWRVRSWAESVGARITRLDIAADDHESESVDIPRAIQAWRDGLFTLGGRPPKARWIDDFGGGGGCSLYVGTRQGGKLCRVYEKGKQLGDSESKWIRAEVELHAKDRVIPWEAVTDPVRYIAGSFPFFTFLSLESERIRTIKRATEISIGAVARWVRLAAGKSINVLLDHFDGDYVGLVLELKRDGIPKRLEGWWGAEARLAGAVKGG
;
A
#
# COMPACT_ATOMS: atom_id res chain seq x y z
N VAL A 1 9.20 8.22 -2.97
CA VAL A 1 9.99 9.41 -2.60
C VAL A 1 9.37 10.61 -3.30
N PRO A 2 9.05 11.73 -2.60
CA PRO A 2 8.73 13.00 -3.25
C PRO A 2 9.87 13.42 -4.18
N GLY A 3 9.57 14.19 -5.23
CA GLY A 3 10.52 14.56 -6.27
C GLY A 3 11.89 14.98 -5.73
N GLY A 4 12.92 14.33 -6.19
CA GLY A 4 14.29 14.51 -5.75
C GLY A 4 15.28 14.16 -6.87
N ASP A 5 16.57 14.32 -6.56
CA ASP A 5 17.64 13.89 -7.44
C ASP A 5 17.57 12.36 -7.64
N VAL A 6 17.17 11.95 -8.84
CA VAL A 6 17.01 10.52 -9.20
C VAL A 6 18.34 9.80 -9.07
N ASP A 7 19.45 10.41 -9.47
CA ASP A 7 20.77 9.80 -9.42
C ASP A 7 21.23 9.59 -7.98
N ALA A 8 20.92 10.51 -7.08
CA ALA A 8 21.17 10.33 -5.65
C ALA A 8 20.36 9.17 -5.07
N ILE A 9 19.06 9.06 -5.42
CA ILE A 9 18.20 7.97 -4.99
C ILE A 9 18.71 6.62 -5.52
N VAL A 10 19.15 6.56 -6.77
CA VAL A 10 19.73 5.36 -7.38
C VAL A 10 20.99 4.93 -6.64
N ARG A 11 21.92 5.88 -6.38
CA ARG A 11 23.17 5.58 -5.64
C ARG A 11 22.90 5.04 -4.23
N GLU A 12 21.95 5.65 -3.50
CA GLU A 12 21.60 5.17 -2.17
C GLU A 12 20.98 3.78 -2.20
N ALA A 13 20.02 3.55 -3.10
CA ALA A 13 19.38 2.25 -3.27
C ALA A 13 20.38 1.18 -3.69
N GLN A 14 21.30 1.50 -4.60
CA GLN A 14 22.43 0.63 -4.98
C GLN A 14 23.31 0.29 -3.78
N GLY A 15 23.63 1.28 -2.94
CA GLY A 15 24.45 1.11 -1.75
C GLY A 15 23.81 0.20 -0.69
N PHE A 16 22.47 0.26 -0.50
CA PHE A 16 21.77 -0.64 0.42
C PHE A 16 21.79 -2.09 -0.06
N LEU A 17 21.71 -2.30 -1.38
CA LEU A 17 21.65 -3.61 -2.00
C LEU A 17 23.02 -4.21 -2.24
N GLY A 18 24.08 -3.41 -2.19
CA GLY A 18 25.40 -3.83 -2.66
C GLY A 18 25.36 -4.28 -4.12
N ALA A 19 24.56 -3.61 -4.96
CA ALA A 19 24.39 -3.99 -6.35
C ALA A 19 25.63 -3.55 -7.15
N GLU A 20 26.22 -4.48 -7.89
CA GLU A 20 27.44 -4.24 -8.67
C GLU A 20 27.16 -3.49 -9.97
N SER A 21 25.95 -3.66 -10.52
CA SER A 21 25.52 -3.01 -11.75
C SER A 21 24.26 -2.20 -11.57
N VAL A 22 24.13 -1.15 -12.37
CA VAL A 22 22.94 -0.33 -12.53
C VAL A 22 22.68 -0.17 -14.01
N GLU A 23 21.50 -0.62 -14.48
CA GLU A 23 21.18 -0.67 -15.89
C GLU A 23 19.89 0.06 -16.22
N ASP A 24 19.92 0.94 -17.22
CA ASP A 24 18.71 1.55 -17.75
C ASP A 24 17.89 0.50 -18.50
N ARG A 25 16.67 0.26 -18.05
CA ARG A 25 15.77 -0.75 -18.62
C ARG A 25 15.16 -0.34 -19.96
N LYS A 26 15.39 0.89 -20.40
CA LYS A 26 14.81 1.47 -21.64
C LYS A 26 13.26 1.44 -21.66
N ARG A 27 12.64 1.24 -20.51
CA ARG A 27 11.17 1.20 -20.34
C ARG A 27 10.74 1.63 -18.95
N GLY A 28 9.53 2.17 -18.84
CA GLY A 28 8.93 2.48 -17.55
C GLY A 28 8.39 1.25 -16.82
N MET A 29 8.14 1.42 -15.52
CA MET A 29 7.52 0.43 -14.63
C MET A 29 6.53 1.12 -13.69
N PHE A 30 5.50 0.39 -13.28
CA PHE A 30 4.50 0.86 -12.30
C PHE A 30 3.83 2.20 -12.69
N GLY A 31 3.68 2.46 -13.99
CA GLY A 31 3.12 3.71 -14.51
C GLY A 31 4.11 4.86 -14.63
N TYR A 32 5.37 4.70 -14.23
CA TYR A 32 6.46 5.64 -14.48
C TYR A 32 7.00 5.51 -15.90
N ARG A 33 7.57 6.59 -16.44
CA ARG A 33 8.08 6.65 -17.82
C ARG A 33 9.41 5.93 -18.01
N ALA A 34 10.26 5.95 -17.00
CA ALA A 34 11.60 5.36 -17.04
C ALA A 34 11.86 4.50 -15.81
N SER A 35 12.79 3.58 -15.91
CA SER A 35 13.26 2.79 -14.77
C SER A 35 14.69 2.28 -14.97
N VAL A 36 15.38 2.14 -13.85
CA VAL A 36 16.74 1.63 -13.73
C VAL A 36 16.68 0.35 -12.92
N ASP A 37 17.32 -0.70 -13.38
CA ASP A 37 17.52 -1.96 -12.66
C ASP A 37 18.71 -1.85 -11.71
N LEU A 38 18.60 -2.46 -10.55
CA LEU A 38 19.62 -2.48 -9.51
C LEU A 38 20.22 -3.89 -9.37
N GLY A 39 20.82 -4.40 -10.44
CA GLY A 39 21.45 -5.72 -10.45
C GLY A 39 20.50 -6.89 -10.24
N GLY A 40 19.24 -6.78 -10.66
CA GLY A 40 18.21 -7.78 -10.44
C GLY A 40 17.59 -7.80 -9.03
N TYR A 41 18.08 -6.98 -8.08
CA TYR A 41 17.63 -6.95 -6.69
C TYR A 41 16.48 -5.97 -6.43
N GLY A 42 16.27 -5.08 -7.37
CA GLY A 42 15.24 -4.07 -7.30
C GLY A 42 15.29 -3.12 -8.49
N LEU A 43 14.52 -2.06 -8.42
CA LEU A 43 14.52 -1.02 -9.44
C LEU A 43 14.16 0.35 -8.85
N VAL A 44 14.60 1.39 -9.53
CA VAL A 44 14.14 2.77 -9.33
C VAL A 44 13.34 3.18 -10.56
N ALA A 45 12.10 3.65 -10.38
CA ALA A 45 11.24 4.12 -11.46
C ALA A 45 10.91 5.61 -11.26
N TYR A 46 10.92 6.38 -12.35
CA TYR A 46 10.79 7.83 -12.31
C TYR A 46 10.19 8.42 -13.59
N GLY A 47 9.82 9.70 -13.52
CA GLY A 47 9.21 10.41 -14.65
C GLY A 47 7.76 10.01 -14.91
N GLY A 48 7.09 10.81 -15.73
CA GLY A 48 5.67 10.68 -16.03
C GLY A 48 4.82 11.69 -15.24
N GLU A 49 3.91 12.36 -15.93
CA GLU A 49 3.06 13.42 -15.34
C GLU A 49 2.10 12.89 -14.27
N ALA A 50 1.55 11.68 -14.51
CA ALA A 50 0.63 11.05 -13.58
C ALA A 50 1.25 10.74 -12.20
N GLN A 51 2.56 10.59 -12.14
CA GLN A 51 3.35 10.32 -10.92
C GLN A 51 3.72 11.59 -10.14
N ARG A 52 3.38 12.78 -10.65
CA ARG A 52 3.54 14.08 -9.97
C ARG A 52 4.96 14.31 -9.41
N GLY A 53 5.98 13.95 -10.18
CA GLY A 53 7.38 14.14 -9.81
C GLY A 53 7.89 13.17 -8.72
N THR A 54 7.13 12.16 -8.33
CA THR A 54 7.62 11.16 -7.38
C THR A 54 8.59 10.18 -8.03
N VAL A 55 9.42 9.56 -7.20
CA VAL A 55 10.32 8.45 -7.57
C VAL A 55 9.93 7.22 -6.76
N LEU A 56 9.82 6.07 -7.40
CA LEU A 56 9.55 4.79 -6.76
C LEU A 56 10.84 3.99 -6.64
N VAL A 57 11.14 3.52 -5.44
CA VAL A 57 12.14 2.47 -5.19
C VAL A 57 11.39 1.19 -4.88
N SER A 58 11.66 0.12 -5.62
CA SER A 58 11.08 -1.21 -5.41
C SER A 58 12.21 -2.21 -5.21
N ILE A 59 12.18 -2.91 -4.09
CA ILE A 59 13.15 -3.94 -3.72
C ILE A 59 12.43 -5.27 -3.69
N ASN A 60 12.95 -6.28 -4.37
CA ASN A 60 12.38 -7.62 -4.37
C ASN A 60 12.89 -8.46 -3.18
N GLY A 61 12.38 -9.69 -3.04
CA GLY A 61 12.75 -10.55 -1.91
C GLY A 61 14.25 -10.91 -1.86
N GLU A 62 14.89 -11.02 -3.03
CA GLU A 62 16.34 -11.26 -3.10
C GLU A 62 17.12 -10.03 -2.64
N GLY A 63 16.69 -8.85 -3.09
CA GLY A 63 17.25 -7.59 -2.63
C GLY A 63 17.07 -7.38 -1.12
N CYS A 64 15.90 -7.73 -0.58
CA CYS A 64 15.68 -7.64 0.87
C CYS A 64 16.65 -8.52 1.67
N ARG A 65 17.03 -9.69 1.17
CA ARG A 65 18.04 -10.57 1.81
C ARG A 65 19.44 -9.98 1.82
N ARG A 66 19.77 -9.10 0.87
CA ARG A 66 21.06 -8.42 0.80
C ARG A 66 21.19 -7.24 1.74
N ILE A 67 20.07 -6.66 2.18
CA ILE A 67 20.08 -5.52 3.09
C ILE A 67 20.53 -5.97 4.49
N ALA A 68 21.76 -5.64 4.85
CA ALA A 68 22.31 -5.98 6.15
C ALA A 68 21.69 -5.14 7.31
N ASN A 69 21.21 -3.94 7.01
CA ASN A 69 20.70 -3.02 8.03
C ASN A 69 19.49 -2.23 7.54
N PHE A 70 18.30 -2.69 7.91
CA PHE A 70 17.04 -2.01 7.59
C PHE A 70 16.85 -0.68 8.33
N TRP A 71 17.52 -0.45 9.47
CA TRP A 71 17.49 0.84 10.15
C TRP A 71 18.13 1.95 9.31
N ARG A 72 19.19 1.63 8.55
CA ARG A 72 19.81 2.58 7.61
C ARG A 72 18.83 2.93 6.47
N VAL A 73 18.13 1.93 5.92
CA VAL A 73 17.09 2.14 4.90
C VAL A 73 15.97 3.03 5.44
N ARG A 74 15.49 2.76 6.65
CA ARG A 74 14.47 3.55 7.33
C ARG A 74 14.93 5.00 7.51
N SER A 75 16.10 5.22 8.12
CA SER A 75 16.62 6.57 8.38
C SER A 75 16.75 7.39 7.10
N TRP A 76 17.27 6.79 6.04
CA TRP A 76 17.34 7.45 4.75
C TRP A 76 15.95 7.76 4.19
N ALA A 77 15.06 6.80 4.20
CA ALA A 77 13.72 6.97 3.65
C ALA A 77 12.92 8.07 4.38
N GLU A 78 13.04 8.13 5.70
CA GLU A 78 12.45 9.19 6.52
C GLU A 78 13.07 10.57 6.19
N SER A 79 14.39 10.64 6.00
CA SER A 79 15.09 11.89 5.69
C SER A 79 14.67 12.50 4.34
N VAL A 80 14.31 11.66 3.38
CA VAL A 80 13.82 12.10 2.05
C VAL A 80 12.28 12.16 1.96
N GLY A 81 11.58 12.03 3.08
CA GLY A 81 10.13 12.06 3.13
C GLY A 81 9.47 10.91 2.35
N ALA A 82 10.15 9.77 2.21
CA ALA A 82 9.60 8.61 1.54
C ALA A 82 8.49 7.98 2.37
N ARG A 83 7.57 7.31 1.70
CA ARG A 83 6.52 6.52 2.35
C ARG A 83 6.41 5.15 1.69
N ILE A 84 6.08 4.18 2.51
CA ILE A 84 5.84 2.82 2.04
C ILE A 84 4.48 2.79 1.34
N THR A 85 4.46 2.38 0.08
CA THR A 85 3.22 2.18 -0.70
C THR A 85 2.77 0.74 -0.72
N ARG A 86 3.72 -0.20 -0.61
CA ARG A 86 3.52 -1.63 -0.47
C ARG A 86 4.61 -2.22 0.42
N LEU A 87 4.22 -3.15 1.27
CA LEU A 87 5.13 -3.95 2.08
C LEU A 87 4.63 -5.39 2.13
N ASP A 88 5.49 -6.32 1.78
CA ASP A 88 5.23 -7.75 1.89
C ASP A 88 6.06 -8.29 3.06
N ILE A 89 5.39 -8.86 4.05
CA ILE A 89 6.02 -9.48 5.23
C ILE A 89 5.71 -10.97 5.18
N ALA A 90 6.73 -11.80 5.29
CA ALA A 90 6.58 -13.25 5.25
C ALA A 90 7.11 -13.91 6.51
N ALA A 91 6.46 -14.99 6.91
CA ALA A 91 6.91 -15.96 7.90
C ALA A 91 7.07 -17.31 7.22
N ASP A 92 8.19 -17.95 7.46
CA ASP A 92 8.53 -19.26 6.93
C ASP A 92 8.44 -20.33 8.02
N ASP A 93 7.76 -21.44 7.69
CA ASP A 93 7.73 -22.66 8.49
C ASP A 93 8.26 -23.80 7.62
N HIS A 94 9.52 -24.17 7.85
CA HIS A 94 10.23 -25.13 7.02
C HIS A 94 9.77 -26.57 7.23
N GLU A 95 9.21 -26.88 8.39
CA GLU A 95 8.77 -28.24 8.76
C GLU A 95 7.25 -28.40 8.84
N SER A 96 6.49 -27.32 8.55
CA SER A 96 5.01 -27.29 8.68
C SER A 96 4.52 -27.65 10.09
N GLU A 97 5.27 -27.26 11.12
CA GLU A 97 4.89 -27.55 12.50
C GLU A 97 3.76 -26.64 12.98
N SER A 98 3.84 -25.35 12.64
CA SER A 98 2.90 -24.33 13.06
C SER A 98 1.84 -24.04 12.01
N VAL A 99 2.19 -24.10 10.71
CA VAL A 99 1.34 -23.72 9.59
C VAL A 99 1.40 -24.76 8.48
N ASP A 100 0.22 -25.20 8.02
CA ASP A 100 0.03 -25.91 6.76
C ASP A 100 -1.24 -25.38 6.04
N ILE A 101 -1.49 -25.83 4.82
CA ILE A 101 -2.65 -25.39 4.04
C ILE A 101 -3.97 -25.79 4.69
N PRO A 102 -4.17 -27.05 5.15
CA PRO A 102 -5.39 -27.47 5.87
C PRO A 102 -5.68 -26.62 7.11
N ARG A 103 -4.67 -26.37 7.96
CA ARG A 103 -4.80 -25.50 9.15
C ARG A 103 -5.17 -24.07 8.78
N ALA A 104 -4.56 -23.52 7.73
CA ALA A 104 -4.87 -22.16 7.26
C ALA A 104 -6.32 -22.06 6.74
N ILE A 105 -6.81 -23.07 6.01
CA ILE A 105 -8.20 -23.15 5.56
C ILE A 105 -9.15 -23.22 6.77
N GLN A 106 -8.84 -24.07 7.75
CA GLN A 106 -9.65 -24.18 8.97
C GLN A 106 -9.66 -22.86 9.74
N ALA A 107 -8.50 -22.23 9.93
CA ALA A 107 -8.38 -20.92 10.57
C ALA A 107 -9.23 -19.84 9.87
N TRP A 108 -9.33 -19.88 8.54
CA TRP A 108 -10.22 -18.98 7.82
C TRP A 108 -11.70 -19.26 8.12
N ARG A 109 -12.11 -20.52 8.17
CA ARG A 109 -13.48 -20.94 8.55
C ARG A 109 -13.83 -20.51 9.97
N ASP A 110 -12.86 -20.59 10.88
CA ASP A 110 -12.98 -20.21 12.30
C ASP A 110 -12.91 -18.68 12.51
N GLY A 111 -12.77 -17.91 11.44
CA GLY A 111 -12.77 -16.44 11.49
C GLY A 111 -11.44 -15.82 11.91
N LEU A 112 -10.35 -16.58 12.04
CA LEU A 112 -9.03 -16.07 12.47
C LEU A 112 -8.37 -15.11 11.47
N PHE A 113 -8.95 -14.92 10.30
CA PHE A 113 -8.58 -13.86 9.36
C PHE A 113 -9.50 -12.63 9.43
N THR A 114 -10.40 -12.56 10.42
CA THR A 114 -11.34 -11.45 10.57
C THR A 114 -10.87 -10.52 11.70
N LEU A 115 -10.74 -9.24 11.38
CA LEU A 115 -10.32 -8.19 12.33
C LEU A 115 -11.49 -7.31 12.82
N GLY A 116 -12.69 -7.75 12.58
CA GLY A 116 -13.94 -7.02 12.76
C GLY A 116 -14.60 -6.71 11.41
N GLY A 117 -15.93 -6.59 11.42
CA GLY A 117 -16.74 -6.40 10.23
C GLY A 117 -16.90 -7.68 9.40
N ARG A 118 -16.97 -7.53 8.08
CA ARG A 118 -17.22 -8.64 7.17
C ARG A 118 -15.98 -9.53 7.02
N PRO A 119 -16.08 -10.85 7.10
CA PRO A 119 -14.99 -11.78 6.83
C PRO A 119 -14.39 -11.54 5.43
N PRO A 120 -13.06 -11.57 5.29
CA PRO A 120 -12.42 -11.45 4.00
C PRO A 120 -12.73 -12.65 3.11
N LYS A 121 -12.87 -12.40 1.80
CA LYS A 121 -13.02 -13.48 0.82
C LYS A 121 -11.72 -14.30 0.78
N ALA A 122 -11.89 -15.63 0.64
CA ALA A 122 -10.76 -16.52 0.40
C ALA A 122 -10.87 -17.19 -0.98
N ARG A 123 -9.72 -17.57 -1.50
CA ARG A 123 -9.58 -18.39 -2.70
C ARG A 123 -8.48 -19.40 -2.49
N TRP A 124 -8.80 -20.66 -2.68
CA TRP A 124 -7.85 -21.75 -2.68
C TRP A 124 -7.47 -22.11 -4.12
N ILE A 125 -6.19 -22.32 -4.35
CA ILE A 125 -5.65 -22.80 -5.62
C ILE A 125 -4.95 -24.11 -5.31
N ASP A 126 -5.37 -25.16 -6.01
CA ASP A 126 -4.80 -26.50 -5.98
C ASP A 126 -4.21 -26.79 -7.35
N ASP A 127 -3.02 -27.34 -7.40
CA ASP A 127 -2.36 -27.71 -8.66
C ASP A 127 -2.66 -29.18 -9.05
N PHE A 128 -3.47 -29.87 -8.25
CA PHE A 128 -3.87 -31.27 -8.48
C PHE A 128 -2.69 -32.23 -8.73
N GLY A 129 -1.57 -32.00 -8.04
CA GLY A 129 -0.36 -32.81 -8.17
C GLY A 129 0.58 -32.37 -9.30
N GLY A 130 0.38 -31.16 -9.85
CA GLY A 130 1.26 -30.59 -10.90
C GLY A 130 2.65 -30.18 -10.43
N GLY A 131 2.95 -30.32 -9.12
CA GLY A 131 4.27 -30.06 -8.52
C GLY A 131 4.50 -28.61 -8.07
N GLY A 132 3.61 -27.69 -8.38
CA GLY A 132 3.70 -26.27 -7.97
C GLY A 132 3.15 -25.99 -6.57
N GLY A 133 2.43 -26.97 -5.99
CA GLY A 133 1.84 -26.93 -4.66
C GLY A 133 0.57 -26.09 -4.57
N CYS A 134 -0.02 -26.10 -3.36
CA CYS A 134 -1.26 -25.42 -3.05
C CYS A 134 -1.04 -24.02 -2.49
N SER A 135 -2.04 -23.15 -2.66
CA SER A 135 -2.04 -21.78 -2.13
C SER A 135 -3.42 -21.36 -1.63
N LEU A 136 -3.47 -20.78 -0.45
CA LEU A 136 -4.65 -20.09 0.09
C LEU A 136 -4.43 -18.58 0.03
N TYR A 137 -5.34 -17.86 -0.61
CA TYR A 137 -5.38 -16.40 -0.66
C TYR A 137 -6.53 -15.90 0.20
N VAL A 138 -6.28 -14.95 1.09
CA VAL A 138 -7.28 -14.33 1.96
C VAL A 138 -7.23 -12.82 1.83
N GLY A 139 -8.36 -12.21 1.49
CA GLY A 139 -8.44 -10.79 1.21
C GLY A 139 -8.13 -10.44 -0.24
N THR A 140 -7.87 -9.18 -0.53
CA THR A 140 -7.58 -8.68 -1.87
C THR A 140 -6.64 -7.48 -1.84
N ARG A 141 -5.87 -7.28 -2.91
CA ARG A 141 -5.04 -6.08 -3.11
C ARG A 141 -5.89 -4.80 -3.15
N GLN A 142 -7.12 -4.87 -3.71
CA GLN A 142 -8.04 -3.75 -3.72
C GLN A 142 -8.48 -3.37 -2.30
N GLY A 143 -8.61 -4.34 -1.40
CA GLY A 143 -8.89 -4.11 0.03
C GLY A 143 -7.69 -3.66 0.85
N GLY A 144 -6.54 -3.42 0.21
CA GLY A 144 -5.33 -2.93 0.86
C GLY A 144 -4.57 -3.96 1.70
N LYS A 145 -5.08 -5.20 1.83
CA LYS A 145 -4.40 -6.30 2.52
C LYS A 145 -4.75 -7.65 1.88
N LEU A 146 -3.73 -8.40 1.52
CA LEU A 146 -3.84 -9.76 0.99
C LEU A 146 -2.91 -10.66 1.80
N CYS A 147 -3.44 -11.75 2.33
CA CYS A 147 -2.65 -12.82 2.90
C CYS A 147 -2.53 -13.97 1.90
N ARG A 148 -1.36 -14.58 1.82
CA ARG A 148 -1.10 -15.81 1.08
C ARG A 148 -0.46 -16.83 2.01
N VAL A 149 -0.98 -18.04 2.03
CA VAL A 149 -0.33 -19.20 2.68
C VAL A 149 -0.11 -20.23 1.58
N TYR A 150 1.12 -20.66 1.35
CA TYR A 150 1.45 -21.51 0.23
C TYR A 150 2.66 -22.43 0.47
N GLU A 151 2.69 -23.55 -0.25
CA GLU A 151 3.76 -24.53 -0.22
C GLU A 151 4.99 -24.00 -0.98
N LYS A 152 5.83 -23.25 -0.24
CA LYS A 152 6.96 -22.51 -0.81
C LYS A 152 8.03 -23.40 -1.43
N GLY A 153 8.34 -24.54 -0.79
CA GLY A 153 9.34 -25.45 -1.33
C GLY A 153 8.88 -26.07 -2.65
N LYS A 154 7.62 -26.50 -2.75
CA LYS A 154 7.06 -27.01 -3.99
C LYS A 154 7.05 -25.96 -5.10
N GLN A 155 6.70 -24.72 -4.77
CA GLN A 155 6.80 -23.60 -5.72
C GLN A 155 8.23 -23.41 -6.28
N LEU A 156 9.24 -23.79 -5.51
CA LEU A 156 10.65 -23.74 -5.92
C LEU A 156 11.13 -25.02 -6.63
N GLY A 157 10.24 -26.00 -6.83
CA GLY A 157 10.52 -27.24 -7.55
C GLY A 157 10.91 -28.44 -6.68
N ASP A 158 10.82 -28.32 -5.35
CA ASP A 158 11.04 -29.43 -4.42
C ASP A 158 9.69 -30.01 -3.98
N SER A 159 9.26 -31.10 -4.63
CA SER A 159 7.98 -31.75 -4.40
C SER A 159 7.83 -32.33 -2.98
N GLU A 160 8.94 -32.71 -2.35
CA GLU A 160 8.96 -33.33 -1.01
C GLU A 160 9.08 -32.31 0.11
N SER A 161 9.27 -31.03 -0.23
CA SER A 161 9.47 -29.99 0.75
C SER A 161 8.21 -29.74 1.58
N LYS A 162 8.40 -29.64 2.89
CA LYS A 162 7.36 -29.23 3.85
C LYS A 162 7.29 -27.72 4.03
N TRP A 163 8.17 -26.97 3.38
CA TRP A 163 8.26 -25.52 3.59
C TRP A 163 7.00 -24.80 3.17
N ILE A 164 6.31 -24.24 4.18
CA ILE A 164 5.17 -23.34 4.02
C ILE A 164 5.63 -21.91 4.24
N ARG A 165 5.15 -21.00 3.41
CA ARG A 165 5.28 -19.57 3.64
C ARG A 165 3.90 -18.94 3.83
N ALA A 166 3.78 -18.18 4.90
CA ALA A 166 2.64 -17.30 5.13
C ALA A 166 3.09 -15.84 4.95
N GLU A 167 2.45 -15.11 4.05
CA GLU A 167 2.86 -13.78 3.61
C GLU A 167 1.68 -12.81 3.66
N VAL A 168 1.90 -11.61 4.18
CA VAL A 168 0.93 -10.51 4.18
C VAL A 168 1.44 -9.38 3.32
N GLU A 169 0.71 -9.10 2.25
CA GLU A 169 0.92 -7.98 1.35
C GLU A 169 0.05 -6.80 1.81
N LEU A 170 0.69 -5.72 2.23
CA LEU A 170 0.08 -4.48 2.71
C LEU A 170 0.18 -3.39 1.65
N HIS A 171 -0.91 -2.70 1.37
CA HIS A 171 -0.95 -1.54 0.47
C HIS A 171 -1.41 -0.30 1.23
N ALA A 172 -0.72 0.82 0.99
CA ALA A 172 -1.03 2.13 1.59
C ALA A 172 -2.21 2.83 0.90
N LYS A 173 -3.34 2.13 0.69
CA LYS A 173 -4.54 2.71 0.09
C LYS A 173 -5.36 3.52 1.10
N ASP A 174 -5.63 2.91 2.25
CA ASP A 174 -6.50 3.37 3.33
C ASP A 174 -5.78 3.34 4.68
N ARG A 175 -4.46 3.25 4.65
CA ARG A 175 -3.59 3.14 5.82
C ARG A 175 -2.23 3.75 5.57
N VAL A 176 -1.58 4.18 6.62
CA VAL A 176 -0.15 4.49 6.61
C VAL A 176 0.59 3.24 7.07
N ILE A 177 1.52 2.75 6.27
CA ILE A 177 2.41 1.66 6.68
C ILE A 177 3.60 2.33 7.37
N PRO A 178 3.78 2.11 8.68
CA PRO A 178 4.86 2.74 9.43
C PRO A 178 6.21 2.12 9.04
N TRP A 179 7.29 2.89 9.12
CA TRP A 179 8.64 2.40 8.84
C TRP A 179 9.11 1.35 9.86
N GLU A 180 8.54 1.35 11.06
CA GLU A 180 8.75 0.32 12.09
C GLU A 180 8.45 -1.08 11.55
N ALA A 181 7.47 -1.21 10.65
CA ALA A 181 7.13 -2.50 10.05
C ALA A 181 8.26 -3.11 9.19
N VAL A 182 9.22 -2.30 8.77
CA VAL A 182 10.41 -2.76 8.03
C VAL A 182 11.52 -3.20 9.00
N THR A 183 11.62 -2.58 10.16
CA THR A 183 12.66 -2.87 11.16
C THR A 183 12.23 -3.91 12.20
N ASP A 184 10.94 -4.14 12.38
CA ASP A 184 10.35 -5.15 13.26
C ASP A 184 9.19 -5.90 12.57
N PRO A 185 9.46 -6.63 11.48
CA PRO A 185 8.41 -7.25 10.66
C PRO A 185 7.60 -8.31 11.40
N VAL A 186 8.21 -9.05 12.36
CA VAL A 186 7.54 -10.13 13.09
C VAL A 186 6.36 -9.59 13.90
N ARG A 187 6.54 -8.49 14.59
CA ARG A 187 5.50 -7.81 15.36
C ARG A 187 4.32 -7.38 14.49
N TYR A 188 4.60 -6.90 13.29
CA TYR A 188 3.57 -6.40 12.36
C TYR A 188 2.83 -7.52 11.61
N ILE A 189 3.50 -8.62 11.26
CA ILE A 189 2.81 -9.77 10.69
C ILE A 189 1.93 -10.45 11.76
N ALA A 190 2.42 -10.59 13.00
CA ALA A 190 1.64 -11.14 14.11
C ALA A 190 0.35 -10.32 14.38
N GLY A 191 0.42 -8.99 14.24
CA GLY A 191 -0.74 -8.11 14.38
C GLY A 191 -1.65 -8.02 13.15
N SER A 192 -1.27 -8.63 12.03
CA SER A 192 -2.03 -8.52 10.78
C SER A 192 -3.35 -9.27 10.81
N PHE A 193 -3.38 -10.45 11.39
CA PHE A 193 -4.56 -11.29 11.59
C PHE A 193 -4.41 -12.15 12.85
N PRO A 194 -5.49 -12.51 13.55
CA PRO A 194 -5.43 -13.48 14.66
C PRO A 194 -4.75 -14.80 14.30
N PHE A 195 -4.80 -15.20 13.04
CA PHE A 195 -4.09 -16.37 12.51
C PHE A 195 -2.59 -16.37 12.82
N PHE A 196 -1.95 -15.20 12.87
CA PHE A 196 -0.51 -15.06 13.08
C PHE A 196 -0.08 -14.95 14.54
N THR A 197 -0.98 -15.10 15.50
CA THR A 197 -0.64 -14.95 16.94
C THR A 197 0.39 -15.97 17.43
N PHE A 198 0.59 -17.07 16.70
CA PHE A 198 1.64 -18.04 17.00
C PHE A 198 3.06 -17.52 16.77
N LEU A 199 3.24 -16.45 15.99
CA LEU A 199 4.55 -15.89 15.66
C LEU A 199 5.15 -15.02 16.78
N SER A 200 4.30 -14.36 17.55
CA SER A 200 4.74 -13.47 18.62
C SER A 200 3.61 -13.18 19.60
N LEU A 201 3.93 -13.15 20.89
CA LEU A 201 3.03 -12.65 21.93
C LEU A 201 2.88 -11.12 21.86
N GLU A 202 3.91 -10.42 21.33
CA GLU A 202 3.86 -8.99 21.06
C GLU A 202 3.42 -8.77 19.60
N SER A 203 2.23 -8.22 19.42
CA SER A 203 1.72 -7.91 18.10
C SER A 203 1.38 -6.43 17.97
N GLU A 204 1.75 -5.85 16.84
CA GLU A 204 1.38 -4.47 16.50
C GLU A 204 0.41 -4.48 15.31
N ARG A 205 -0.81 -4.08 15.57
CA ARG A 205 -1.82 -3.95 14.52
C ARG A 205 -1.65 -2.62 13.79
N ILE A 206 -1.35 -2.67 12.49
CA ILE A 206 -1.50 -1.51 11.63
C ILE A 206 -2.99 -1.23 11.53
N ARG A 207 -3.47 -0.27 12.31
CA ARG A 207 -4.86 0.18 12.23
C ARG A 207 -5.10 0.71 10.82
N THR A 208 -6.22 0.36 10.24
CA THR A 208 -6.75 1.10 9.10
C THR A 208 -7.04 2.49 9.63
N ILE A 209 -6.09 3.38 9.49
CA ILE A 209 -6.39 4.80 9.53
C ILE A 209 -7.18 4.97 8.25
N LYS A 210 -8.52 5.08 8.35
CA LYS A 210 -9.26 5.71 7.28
C LYS A 210 -8.48 6.98 7.06
N ARG A 211 -7.71 7.05 5.99
CA ARG A 211 -7.15 8.30 5.53
C ARG A 211 -8.38 9.19 5.52
N ALA A 212 -8.46 10.12 6.45
CA ALA A 212 -9.18 11.32 6.17
C ALA A 212 -8.52 11.74 4.89
N THR A 213 -9.15 11.41 3.77
CA THR A 213 -8.69 11.82 2.48
C THR A 213 -8.48 13.28 2.72
N GLU A 214 -7.25 13.80 2.56
CA GLU A 214 -7.07 15.21 2.34
C GLU A 214 -7.89 15.49 1.09
N ILE A 215 -9.17 15.66 1.31
CA ILE A 215 -10.09 16.20 0.35
C ILE A 215 -9.74 17.68 0.42
N SER A 216 -8.61 18.01 -0.16
CA SER A 216 -8.25 19.39 -0.37
C SER A 216 -9.42 20.00 -1.14
N ILE A 217 -9.79 21.21 -0.81
CA ILE A 217 -10.79 22.00 -1.57
C ILE A 217 -10.51 21.88 -3.07
N GLY A 218 -9.21 21.81 -3.46
CA GLY A 218 -8.80 21.54 -4.83
C GLY A 218 -9.23 20.16 -5.38
N ALA A 219 -9.35 19.13 -4.55
CA ALA A 219 -9.88 17.84 -5.01
C ALA A 219 -11.40 17.88 -5.19
N VAL A 220 -12.12 18.63 -4.35
CA VAL A 220 -13.56 18.87 -4.50
C VAL A 220 -13.83 19.70 -5.76
N ALA A 221 -13.09 20.79 -5.97
CA ALA A 221 -13.20 21.63 -7.16
C ALA A 221 -12.90 20.83 -8.45
N ARG A 222 -11.89 19.99 -8.43
CA ARG A 222 -11.56 19.10 -9.56
C ARG A 222 -12.66 18.10 -9.85
N TRP A 223 -13.25 17.51 -8.81
CA TRP A 223 -14.37 16.60 -8.96
C TRP A 223 -15.60 17.33 -9.56
N VAL A 224 -15.99 18.51 -9.02
CA VAL A 224 -17.10 19.32 -9.56
C VAL A 224 -16.85 19.66 -11.03
N ARG A 225 -15.62 20.08 -11.37
CA ARG A 225 -15.23 20.39 -12.75
C ARG A 225 -15.41 19.19 -13.69
N LEU A 226 -15.02 17.98 -13.26
CA LEU A 226 -15.13 16.77 -14.07
C LEU A 226 -16.58 16.25 -14.17
N ALA A 227 -17.33 16.31 -13.05
CA ALA A 227 -18.68 15.78 -12.98
C ALA A 227 -19.74 16.71 -13.57
N ALA A 228 -19.59 18.03 -13.36
CA ALA A 228 -20.61 19.01 -13.70
C ALA A 228 -20.10 20.19 -14.54
N GLY A 229 -18.80 20.28 -14.85
CA GLY A 229 -18.19 21.44 -15.49
C GLY A 229 -18.82 21.81 -16.84
N LYS A 230 -19.21 20.82 -17.65
CA LYS A 230 -19.92 21.08 -18.91
C LYS A 230 -21.32 21.63 -18.71
N SER A 231 -22.04 21.13 -17.70
CA SER A 231 -23.38 21.62 -17.34
C SER A 231 -23.30 23.04 -16.77
N ILE A 232 -22.30 23.31 -15.92
CA ILE A 232 -22.05 24.65 -15.38
C ILE A 232 -21.78 25.65 -16.50
N ASN A 233 -21.03 25.26 -17.54
CA ASN A 233 -20.76 26.14 -18.68
C ASN A 233 -22.07 26.52 -19.43
N VAL A 234 -22.94 25.55 -19.70
CA VAL A 234 -24.23 25.80 -20.37
C VAL A 234 -25.15 26.67 -19.48
N LEU A 235 -25.16 26.40 -18.15
CA LEU A 235 -25.95 27.20 -17.21
C LEU A 235 -25.42 28.62 -17.10
N LEU A 236 -24.12 28.84 -17.16
CA LEU A 236 -23.52 30.17 -17.15
C LEU A 236 -23.94 31.01 -18.37
N ASP A 237 -24.02 30.38 -19.53
CA ASP A 237 -24.56 31.04 -20.74
C ASP A 237 -26.05 31.39 -20.55
N HIS A 238 -26.85 30.50 -19.93
CA HIS A 238 -28.27 30.77 -19.64
C HIS A 238 -28.48 31.89 -18.62
N PHE A 239 -27.55 32.08 -17.69
CA PHE A 239 -27.55 33.17 -16.72
C PHE A 239 -26.84 34.44 -17.24
N ASP A 240 -26.60 34.57 -18.53
CA ASP A 240 -25.93 35.72 -19.17
C ASP A 240 -24.61 36.13 -18.49
N GLY A 241 -23.87 35.15 -17.97
CA GLY A 241 -22.63 35.35 -17.26
C GLY A 241 -22.76 35.79 -15.79
N ASP A 242 -23.97 35.78 -15.21
CA ASP A 242 -24.18 36.06 -13.79
C ASP A 242 -23.71 34.88 -12.93
N TYR A 243 -22.44 34.93 -12.50
CA TYR A 243 -21.85 33.90 -11.61
C TYR A 243 -22.52 33.82 -10.25
N VAL A 244 -23.01 34.96 -9.72
CA VAL A 244 -23.63 35.01 -8.39
C VAL A 244 -24.98 34.33 -8.41
N GLY A 245 -25.82 34.67 -9.40
CA GLY A 245 -27.12 34.04 -9.61
C GLY A 245 -26.97 32.53 -9.83
N LEU A 246 -26.03 32.13 -10.67
CA LEU A 246 -25.73 30.74 -10.93
C LEU A 246 -25.29 29.98 -9.66
N VAL A 247 -24.41 30.58 -8.84
CA VAL A 247 -23.94 29.94 -7.61
C VAL A 247 -25.08 29.81 -6.60
N LEU A 248 -25.94 30.81 -6.46
CA LEU A 248 -27.11 30.77 -5.57
C LEU A 248 -28.12 29.69 -5.99
N GLU A 249 -28.32 29.48 -7.29
CA GLU A 249 -29.19 28.44 -7.83
C GLU A 249 -28.61 27.04 -7.61
N LEU A 250 -27.29 26.88 -7.80
CA LEU A 250 -26.63 25.58 -7.64
C LEU A 250 -26.28 25.23 -6.20
N LYS A 251 -26.24 26.23 -5.31
CA LYS A 251 -25.90 26.05 -3.91
C LYS A 251 -26.98 25.23 -3.20
N ARG A 252 -26.51 24.19 -2.51
CA ARG A 252 -27.34 23.40 -1.62
C ARG A 252 -26.76 23.45 -0.21
N ASP A 253 -27.55 23.72 0.79
CA ASP A 253 -27.12 23.72 2.17
C ASP A 253 -26.74 22.30 2.64
N GLY A 254 -25.69 22.24 3.45
CA GLY A 254 -25.17 21.02 4.03
C GLY A 254 -23.74 20.72 3.61
N ILE A 255 -23.17 19.76 4.31
CA ILE A 255 -21.81 19.28 4.06
C ILE A 255 -21.91 17.85 3.52
N PRO A 256 -21.27 17.53 2.39
CA PRO A 256 -21.23 16.17 1.89
C PRO A 256 -20.69 15.21 2.97
N LYS A 257 -21.37 14.08 3.18
CA LYS A 257 -21.04 13.08 4.22
C LYS A 257 -19.56 12.71 4.30
N ARG A 258 -18.86 12.73 3.15
CA ARG A 258 -17.41 12.48 3.03
C ARG A 258 -16.53 13.61 3.59
N LEU A 259 -17.11 14.81 3.84
CA LEU A 259 -16.41 16.02 4.34
C LEU A 259 -16.78 16.34 5.80
N GLU A 260 -17.79 15.69 6.38
CA GLU A 260 -18.31 16.04 7.72
C GLU A 260 -17.24 16.05 8.82
N GLY A 261 -16.30 15.09 8.79
CA GLY A 261 -15.23 15.00 9.78
C GLY A 261 -14.13 16.05 9.63
N TRP A 262 -13.91 16.53 8.41
CA TRP A 262 -12.84 17.48 8.08
C TRP A 262 -13.29 18.94 8.24
N TRP A 263 -14.47 19.27 7.74
CA TRP A 263 -15.03 20.63 7.80
C TRP A 263 -15.28 21.11 9.23
N GLY A 264 -15.67 20.20 10.12
CA GLY A 264 -15.86 20.50 11.54
C GLY A 264 -14.57 20.82 12.30
N ALA A 265 -13.43 20.32 11.88
CA ALA A 265 -12.13 20.58 12.49
C ALA A 265 -11.53 21.93 12.02
N GLU A 266 -11.58 22.23 10.73
CA GLU A 266 -11.05 23.50 10.19
C GLU A 266 -11.95 24.70 10.47
N ALA A 267 -13.28 24.54 10.49
CA ALA A 267 -14.19 25.62 10.85
C ALA A 267 -13.99 26.06 12.31
N ARG A 268 -13.59 25.18 13.21
CA ARG A 268 -13.21 25.52 14.60
C ARG A 268 -11.88 26.27 14.67
N LEU A 269 -10.91 25.93 13.82
CA LEU A 269 -9.63 26.63 13.76
C LEU A 269 -9.77 28.02 13.12
N ALA A 270 -10.58 28.17 12.08
CA ALA A 270 -10.86 29.46 11.44
C ALA A 270 -11.75 30.37 12.31
N GLY A 271 -12.61 29.82 13.15
CA GLY A 271 -13.41 30.57 14.13
C GLY A 271 -12.59 31.08 15.31
N ALA A 272 -11.54 30.37 15.72
CA ALA A 272 -10.66 30.77 16.81
C ALA A 272 -9.70 31.93 16.43
N VAL A 273 -9.48 32.17 15.14
CA VAL A 273 -8.62 33.29 14.64
C VAL A 273 -9.41 34.58 14.45
N LYS A 274 -10.77 34.54 14.43
CA LYS A 274 -11.62 35.74 14.27
C LYS A 274 -12.21 36.28 15.58
N GLY A 275 -11.84 35.69 16.70
CA GLY A 275 -12.34 36.06 18.05
C GLY A 275 -11.23 36.54 19.01
N GLY A 276 -10.12 37.05 18.50
CA GLY A 276 -9.04 37.67 19.28
C GLY A 276 -8.83 39.12 18.87
#